data_f4bc4d1e2fc20750e2333ae3523be77d
#
_entry.id   f4bc4d1e2fc20750e2333ae3523be77d
#
_cell.length_a   1.000
_cell.length_b   1.000
_cell.length_c   1.000
_cell.angle_alpha   90.00
_cell.angle_beta   90.00
_cell.angle_gamma   90.00
#
_symmetry.space_group_name_H-M   'P 1'
#
loop_
_entity.id
_entity.type
_entity.pdbx_description
1 polymer ?
#
loop_
_entity_poly.entity_id
_entity_poly.type
_entity_poly.pdbx_seq_one_letter_code
_entity_poly.pdbx_strand_id
1 'polypeptide(L)'
;MYHIISIRDFEKSDLDHLLDRAEEFDTEKYRPRMLEGKLAALLFFEPSTRTRMSFATAMARLGGDSISVDSVEASSIVKGETLADTIRVVSGYADAIVLRHPKEGAARLASEFATVPVINAGDGAGQHPSQTLLDLYTIRQSMPIDGLDVGLLGDLRYGRTAHSLALALSLYGVTLHTIAPGGLEMPANIALELRERGMDVIEHTDVEEVIRELDVLYVTRIQRERFPDSASYYNVASSYQITPDQLRGVREHLMILHPLPRAGEIDPAVDQTPYARYFEQARNGVPVRMALLYEVMK
;
A
#
# COMPACT_ATOMS: atom_id res chain seq x y z
N MET A 1 5.10 3.04 -23.27
CA MET A 1 5.12 1.93 -22.32
C MET A 1 4.73 2.48 -20.96
N TYR A 2 3.75 1.88 -20.30
CA TYR A 2 3.19 2.40 -19.05
C TYR A 2 3.83 1.68 -17.86
N HIS A 3 4.52 2.42 -16.97
CA HIS A 3 5.08 1.91 -15.72
C HIS A 3 4.21 2.36 -14.55
N ILE A 4 4.18 1.61 -13.46
CA ILE A 4 3.47 1.94 -12.23
C ILE A 4 4.49 2.12 -11.10
N ILE A 5 5.00 3.33 -10.93
CA ILE A 5 6.14 3.60 -10.06
C ILE A 5 5.76 4.37 -8.80
N SER A 6 4.96 5.42 -8.91
CA SER A 6 4.62 6.31 -7.81
C SER A 6 3.16 6.75 -7.91
N ILE A 7 2.51 6.96 -6.77
CA ILE A 7 1.18 7.58 -6.72
C ILE A 7 1.19 9.00 -7.27
N ARG A 8 2.33 9.68 -7.22
CA ARG A 8 2.48 11.02 -7.81
C ARG A 8 2.35 11.05 -9.33
N ASP A 9 2.50 9.91 -9.99
CA ASP A 9 2.41 9.77 -11.44
C ASP A 9 0.95 9.61 -11.92
N PHE A 10 -0.05 9.56 -11.00
CA PHE A 10 -1.46 9.34 -11.32
C PHE A 10 -2.29 10.61 -11.16
N GLU A 11 -3.27 10.75 -12.03
CA GLU A 11 -4.42 11.64 -11.86
C GLU A 11 -5.60 10.87 -11.21
N LYS A 12 -6.65 11.57 -10.74
CA LYS A 12 -7.85 10.94 -10.19
C LYS A 12 -8.47 9.94 -11.16
N SER A 13 -8.57 10.31 -12.43
CA SER A 13 -9.12 9.46 -13.50
C SER A 13 -8.37 8.15 -13.69
N ASP A 14 -7.03 8.15 -13.48
CA ASP A 14 -6.23 6.93 -13.60
C ASP A 14 -6.52 6.00 -12.42
N LEU A 15 -6.62 6.56 -11.21
CA LEU A 15 -6.97 5.79 -10.02
C LEU A 15 -8.38 5.19 -10.17
N ASP A 16 -9.37 6.01 -10.53
CA ASP A 16 -10.75 5.56 -10.72
C ASP A 16 -10.84 4.45 -11.77
N HIS A 17 -10.14 4.59 -12.91
CA HIS A 17 -10.06 3.55 -13.94
C HIS A 17 -9.50 2.22 -13.40
N LEU A 18 -8.41 2.26 -12.63
CA LEU A 18 -7.82 1.05 -12.04
C LEU A 18 -8.74 0.42 -11.00
N LEU A 19 -9.44 1.23 -10.21
CA LEU A 19 -10.41 0.75 -9.23
C LEU A 19 -11.63 0.11 -9.90
N ASP A 20 -12.14 0.70 -11.00
CA ASP A 20 -13.23 0.12 -11.81
C ASP A 20 -12.81 -1.23 -12.40
N ARG A 21 -11.59 -1.29 -12.93
CA ARG A 21 -11.04 -2.55 -13.45
C ARG A 21 -10.88 -3.61 -12.36
N ALA A 22 -10.48 -3.21 -11.15
CA ALA A 22 -10.39 -4.13 -10.01
C ALA A 22 -11.77 -4.68 -9.63
N GLU A 23 -12.81 -3.85 -9.66
CA GLU A 23 -14.18 -4.25 -9.38
C GLU A 23 -14.71 -5.26 -10.40
N GLU A 24 -14.44 -5.05 -11.70
CA GLU A 24 -14.75 -6.03 -12.74
C GLU A 24 -14.11 -7.39 -12.44
N PHE A 25 -12.82 -7.40 -12.04
CA PHE A 25 -12.12 -8.64 -11.71
C PHE A 25 -12.59 -9.29 -10.41
N ASP A 26 -13.10 -8.54 -9.45
CA ASP A 26 -13.59 -9.09 -8.17
C ASP A 26 -15.00 -9.72 -8.34
N THR A 27 -15.85 -9.12 -9.16
CA THR A 27 -17.26 -9.55 -9.36
C THR A 27 -17.43 -10.68 -10.36
N GLU A 28 -16.57 -10.81 -11.35
CA GLU A 28 -16.69 -11.83 -12.37
C GLU A 28 -16.38 -13.24 -11.84
N LYS A 29 -17.34 -14.18 -12.00
CA LYS A 29 -17.16 -15.59 -11.65
C LYS A 29 -16.31 -16.36 -12.67
N TYR A 30 -16.36 -15.98 -13.93
CA TYR A 30 -15.58 -16.56 -15.02
C TYR A 30 -14.57 -15.51 -15.51
N ARG A 31 -13.30 -15.89 -15.51
CA ARG A 31 -12.20 -15.04 -15.96
C ARG A 31 -11.62 -15.61 -17.23
N PRO A 32 -11.75 -14.91 -18.36
CA PRO A 32 -11.04 -15.30 -19.56
C PRO A 32 -9.54 -15.29 -19.28
N ARG A 33 -8.78 -16.13 -19.99
CA ARG A 33 -7.31 -16.16 -19.93
C ARG A 33 -6.72 -14.92 -20.63
N MET A 34 -6.93 -13.74 -20.03
CA MET A 34 -6.61 -12.45 -20.63
C MET A 34 -5.11 -12.24 -20.82
N LEU A 35 -4.27 -12.90 -20.01
CA LEU A 35 -2.82 -12.87 -20.09
C LEU A 35 -2.22 -14.25 -20.39
N GLU A 36 -2.94 -15.09 -21.15
CA GLU A 36 -2.42 -16.40 -21.58
C GLU A 36 -1.13 -16.22 -22.38
N GLY A 37 -0.09 -16.98 -22.04
CA GLY A 37 1.23 -16.90 -22.64
C GLY A 37 2.10 -15.74 -22.18
N LYS A 38 1.58 -14.87 -21.29
CA LYS A 38 2.33 -13.79 -20.67
C LYS A 38 3.02 -14.24 -19.39
N LEU A 39 4.20 -13.64 -19.11
CA LEU A 39 5.04 -13.96 -17.97
C LEU A 39 5.37 -12.69 -17.16
N ALA A 40 5.11 -12.71 -15.85
CA ALA A 40 5.54 -11.65 -14.94
C ALA A 40 6.78 -12.09 -14.14
N ALA A 41 7.82 -11.26 -14.10
CA ALA A 41 8.97 -11.46 -13.21
C ALA A 41 8.73 -10.77 -11.87
N LEU A 42 8.69 -11.52 -10.77
CA LEU A 42 8.51 -11.04 -9.41
C LEU A 42 9.88 -10.93 -8.73
N LEU A 43 10.47 -9.73 -8.74
CA LEU A 43 11.80 -9.47 -8.16
C LEU A 43 11.63 -8.86 -6.76
N PHE A 44 11.76 -9.69 -5.74
CA PHE A 44 11.56 -9.30 -4.34
C PHE A 44 12.87 -9.33 -3.56
N PHE A 45 13.60 -8.22 -3.58
CA PHE A 45 14.87 -8.03 -2.84
C PHE A 45 14.67 -7.57 -1.38
N GLU A 46 13.42 -7.37 -0.97
CA GLU A 46 12.98 -7.17 0.41
C GLU A 46 11.86 -8.18 0.71
N PRO A 47 11.90 -8.90 1.86
CA PRO A 47 10.90 -9.92 2.17
C PRO A 47 9.46 -9.38 2.16
N SER A 48 8.58 -10.05 1.43
CA SER A 48 7.14 -9.71 1.40
C SER A 48 6.30 -10.89 0.90
N THR A 49 5.88 -11.73 1.83
CA THR A 49 5.06 -12.91 1.51
C THR A 49 3.73 -12.54 0.87
N ARG A 50 2.97 -11.64 1.49
CA ARG A 50 1.63 -11.26 1.02
C ARG A 50 1.66 -10.62 -0.36
N THR A 51 2.50 -9.62 -0.57
CA THR A 51 2.57 -8.89 -1.85
C THR A 51 2.98 -9.83 -2.98
N ARG A 52 4.00 -10.65 -2.77
CA ARG A 52 4.48 -11.62 -3.77
C ARG A 52 3.41 -12.65 -4.12
N MET A 53 2.83 -13.31 -3.09
CA MET A 53 1.79 -14.32 -3.32
C MET A 53 0.56 -13.75 -4.03
N SER A 54 0.15 -12.51 -3.70
CA SER A 54 -1.01 -11.91 -4.34
C SER A 54 -0.76 -11.50 -5.79
N PHE A 55 0.46 -11.06 -6.16
CA PHE A 55 0.84 -10.86 -7.57
C PHE A 55 0.88 -12.19 -8.34
N ALA A 56 1.48 -13.23 -7.76
CA ALA A 56 1.48 -14.57 -8.37
C ALA A 56 0.04 -15.11 -8.55
N THR A 57 -0.82 -14.94 -7.53
CA THR A 57 -2.24 -15.31 -7.60
C THR A 57 -2.98 -14.52 -8.69
N ALA A 58 -2.74 -13.20 -8.77
CA ALA A 58 -3.35 -12.33 -9.77
C ALA A 58 -2.94 -12.76 -11.19
N MET A 59 -1.67 -13.04 -11.42
CA MET A 59 -1.16 -13.51 -12.70
C MET A 59 -1.79 -14.86 -13.11
N ALA A 60 -1.81 -15.82 -12.19
CA ALA A 60 -2.44 -17.13 -12.43
C ALA A 60 -3.94 -17.00 -12.72
N ARG A 61 -4.66 -16.10 -12.02
CA ARG A 61 -6.10 -15.86 -12.29
C ARG A 61 -6.37 -15.23 -13.66
N LEU A 62 -5.43 -14.47 -14.20
CA LEU A 62 -5.49 -13.91 -15.55
C LEU A 62 -5.03 -14.92 -16.63
N GLY A 63 -4.60 -16.12 -16.24
CA GLY A 63 -4.18 -17.19 -17.16
C GLY A 63 -2.74 -17.07 -17.62
N GLY A 64 -1.95 -16.18 -17.02
CA GLY A 64 -0.51 -16.05 -17.25
C GLY A 64 0.31 -16.75 -16.18
N ASP A 65 1.62 -16.71 -16.32
CA ASP A 65 2.59 -17.32 -15.43
C ASP A 65 3.49 -16.29 -14.74
N SER A 66 4.18 -16.71 -13.66
CA SER A 66 5.17 -15.86 -12.99
C SER A 66 6.43 -16.62 -12.63
N ILE A 67 7.57 -15.93 -12.74
CA ILE A 67 8.85 -16.37 -12.20
C ILE A 67 9.26 -15.46 -11.06
N SER A 68 9.99 -15.96 -10.07
CA SER A 68 10.27 -15.21 -8.85
C SER A 68 11.73 -15.32 -8.43
N VAL A 69 12.27 -14.18 -7.95
CA VAL A 69 13.49 -14.13 -7.14
C VAL A 69 13.08 -13.61 -5.77
N ASP A 70 13.32 -14.39 -4.72
CA ASP A 70 12.72 -14.24 -3.41
C ASP A 70 13.63 -13.58 -2.37
N SER A 71 14.92 -13.41 -2.69
CA SER A 71 15.88 -12.73 -1.81
C SER A 71 17.12 -12.27 -2.58
N VAL A 72 17.87 -11.36 -1.97
CA VAL A 72 19.17 -10.92 -2.48
C VAL A 72 20.13 -12.09 -2.54
N GLU A 73 20.15 -12.96 -1.52
CA GLU A 73 21.03 -14.12 -1.39
C GLU A 73 20.85 -15.15 -2.51
N ALA A 74 19.65 -15.24 -3.06
CA ALA A 74 19.31 -16.12 -4.19
C ALA A 74 19.58 -15.49 -5.56
N SER A 75 20.13 -14.27 -5.60
CA SER A 75 20.32 -13.51 -6.85
C SER A 75 21.80 -13.27 -7.18
N SER A 76 22.09 -12.92 -8.42
CA SER A 76 23.43 -12.52 -8.89
C SER A 76 23.92 -11.22 -8.25
N ILE A 77 23.07 -10.46 -7.57
CA ILE A 77 23.42 -9.25 -6.81
C ILE A 77 24.50 -9.55 -5.76
N VAL A 78 24.47 -10.74 -5.14
CA VAL A 78 25.52 -11.18 -4.20
C VAL A 78 26.92 -11.20 -4.86
N LYS A 79 26.98 -11.38 -6.18
CA LYS A 79 28.22 -11.38 -6.96
C LYS A 79 28.62 -9.98 -7.47
N GLY A 80 27.86 -8.93 -7.07
CA GLY A 80 28.11 -7.54 -7.47
C GLY A 80 27.38 -7.08 -8.72
N GLU A 81 26.40 -7.85 -9.24
CA GLU A 81 25.55 -7.42 -10.35
C GLU A 81 24.74 -6.18 -9.95
N THR A 82 24.67 -5.19 -10.84
CA THR A 82 23.91 -3.98 -10.60
C THR A 82 22.41 -4.22 -10.83
N LEU A 83 21.56 -3.44 -10.16
CA LEU A 83 20.12 -3.49 -10.43
C LEU A 83 19.81 -3.23 -11.92
N ALA A 84 20.52 -2.29 -12.54
CA ALA A 84 20.36 -1.97 -13.96
C ALA A 84 20.63 -3.19 -14.87
N ASP A 85 21.66 -3.95 -14.59
CA ASP A 85 21.99 -5.14 -15.39
C ASP A 85 20.97 -6.26 -15.13
N THR A 86 20.59 -6.51 -13.89
CA THR A 86 19.50 -7.44 -13.55
C THR A 86 18.21 -7.09 -14.32
N ILE A 87 17.82 -5.81 -14.34
CA ILE A 87 16.60 -5.36 -15.03
C ILE A 87 16.70 -5.57 -16.54
N ARG A 88 17.83 -5.25 -17.16
CA ARG A 88 18.04 -5.48 -18.61
C ARG A 88 17.92 -6.96 -18.97
N VAL A 89 18.55 -7.83 -18.18
CA VAL A 89 18.50 -9.28 -18.40
C VAL A 89 17.09 -9.82 -18.24
N VAL A 90 16.40 -9.47 -17.11
CA VAL A 90 15.07 -9.96 -16.81
C VAL A 90 14.01 -9.42 -17.77
N SER A 91 14.21 -8.21 -18.33
CA SER A 91 13.35 -7.67 -19.38
C SER A 91 13.33 -8.53 -20.66
N GLY A 92 14.37 -9.34 -20.87
CA GLY A 92 14.40 -10.31 -21.99
C GLY A 92 13.66 -11.62 -21.69
N TYR A 93 13.22 -11.84 -20.44
CA TYR A 93 12.60 -13.09 -20.02
C TYR A 93 11.08 -12.94 -19.75
N ALA A 94 10.62 -11.73 -19.45
CA ALA A 94 9.25 -11.50 -18.97
C ALA A 94 8.57 -10.35 -19.72
N ASP A 95 7.25 -10.31 -19.68
CA ASP A 95 6.42 -9.26 -20.28
C ASP A 95 6.17 -8.09 -19.31
N ALA A 96 6.41 -8.28 -18.01
CA ALA A 96 6.40 -7.22 -16.99
C ALA A 96 7.28 -7.61 -15.80
N ILE A 97 7.78 -6.59 -15.09
CA ILE A 97 8.58 -6.76 -13.87
C ILE A 97 7.83 -6.16 -12.69
N VAL A 98 7.59 -6.94 -11.64
CA VAL A 98 7.11 -6.48 -10.34
C VAL A 98 8.31 -6.39 -9.40
N LEU A 99 8.71 -5.18 -9.03
CA LEU A 99 9.91 -4.94 -8.24
C LEU A 99 9.56 -4.52 -6.81
N ARG A 100 10.13 -5.23 -5.82
CA ARG A 100 10.22 -4.80 -4.44
C ARG A 100 11.68 -4.70 -4.00
N HIS A 101 12.09 -3.53 -3.49
CA HIS A 101 13.49 -3.23 -3.22
C HIS A 101 13.66 -2.45 -1.92
N PRO A 102 14.74 -2.68 -1.10
CA PRO A 102 14.96 -1.94 0.15
C PRO A 102 15.40 -0.48 -0.03
N LYS A 103 15.86 -0.09 -1.23
CA LYS A 103 16.32 1.28 -1.50
C LYS A 103 15.21 2.08 -2.19
N GLU A 104 14.96 3.28 -1.67
CA GLU A 104 14.10 4.28 -2.28
C GLU A 104 14.60 4.66 -3.69
N GLY A 105 13.66 4.88 -4.64
CA GLY A 105 13.98 5.19 -6.03
C GLY A 105 14.38 4.01 -6.90
N ALA A 106 14.54 2.81 -6.33
CA ALA A 106 14.94 1.63 -7.09
C ALA A 106 13.95 1.26 -8.20
N ALA A 107 12.65 1.45 -7.98
CA ALA A 107 11.65 1.19 -8.99
C ALA A 107 11.70 2.22 -10.15
N ARG A 108 12.00 3.49 -9.84
CA ARG A 108 12.22 4.53 -10.86
C ARG A 108 13.45 4.22 -11.69
N LEU A 109 14.57 3.90 -11.04
CA LEU A 109 15.77 3.47 -11.73
C LEU A 109 15.51 2.25 -12.62
N ALA A 110 14.80 1.25 -12.11
CA ALA A 110 14.45 0.06 -12.88
C ALA A 110 13.65 0.41 -14.15
N SER A 111 12.72 1.36 -14.07
CA SER A 111 11.92 1.78 -15.24
C SER A 111 12.74 2.46 -16.35
N GLU A 112 13.91 3.01 -16.01
CA GLU A 112 14.82 3.63 -17.00
C GLU A 112 15.58 2.56 -17.82
N PHE A 113 15.81 1.38 -17.26
CA PHE A 113 16.58 0.30 -17.90
C PHE A 113 15.71 -0.85 -18.43
N ALA A 114 14.43 -0.90 -18.03
CA ALA A 114 13.52 -1.93 -18.48
C ALA A 114 13.05 -1.70 -19.92
N THR A 115 12.93 -2.77 -20.70
CA THR A 115 12.25 -2.78 -21.99
C THR A 115 10.83 -3.30 -21.92
N VAL A 116 10.37 -3.63 -20.72
CA VAL A 116 9.00 -4.06 -20.37
C VAL A 116 8.44 -3.20 -19.22
N PRO A 117 7.13 -3.16 -18.99
CA PRO A 117 6.56 -2.43 -17.85
C PRO A 117 7.14 -2.84 -16.50
N VAL A 118 7.31 -1.86 -15.61
CA VAL A 118 7.73 -2.05 -14.22
C VAL A 118 6.59 -1.63 -13.28
N ILE A 119 6.27 -2.49 -12.32
CA ILE A 119 5.32 -2.22 -11.23
C ILE A 119 6.08 -2.15 -9.92
N ASN A 120 6.01 -1.02 -9.22
CA ASN A 120 6.58 -0.86 -7.88
C ASN A 120 5.72 -1.57 -6.82
N ALA A 121 6.28 -2.62 -6.20
CA ALA A 121 5.69 -3.37 -5.10
C ALA A 121 6.27 -2.94 -3.73
N GLY A 122 6.86 -1.75 -3.67
CA GLY A 122 7.46 -1.10 -2.50
C GLY A 122 8.97 -0.91 -2.63
N ASP A 123 9.44 0.32 -2.53
CA ASP A 123 10.85 0.69 -2.61
C ASP A 123 11.29 1.52 -1.38
N GLY A 124 11.92 0.89 -0.43
CA GLY A 124 12.46 1.52 0.78
C GLY A 124 11.43 2.35 1.55
N ALA A 125 11.75 3.61 1.82
CA ALA A 125 10.84 4.59 2.42
C ALA A 125 9.98 5.34 1.36
N GLY A 126 10.14 5.01 0.08
CA GLY A 126 9.51 5.69 -1.05
C GLY A 126 8.01 5.41 -1.20
N GLN A 127 7.63 4.65 -2.23
CA GLN A 127 6.23 4.47 -2.63
C GLN A 127 5.81 2.99 -2.64
N HIS A 128 4.50 2.76 -2.49
CA HIS A 128 3.90 1.43 -2.67
C HIS A 128 2.54 1.54 -3.39
N PRO A 129 2.51 1.87 -4.70
CA PRO A 129 1.27 2.15 -5.43
C PRO A 129 0.23 1.03 -5.32
N SER A 130 0.66 -0.22 -5.43
CA SER A 130 -0.27 -1.36 -5.35
C SER A 130 -0.88 -1.57 -3.96
N GLN A 131 -0.28 -1.03 -2.89
CA GLN A 131 -0.90 -0.99 -1.56
C GLN A 131 -1.93 0.14 -1.51
N THR A 132 -1.57 1.33 -1.93
CA THR A 132 -2.49 2.48 -1.96
C THR A 132 -3.75 2.18 -2.76
N LEU A 133 -3.61 1.55 -3.93
CA LEU A 133 -4.76 1.19 -4.76
C LEU A 133 -5.68 0.16 -4.09
N LEU A 134 -5.15 -0.84 -3.40
CA LEU A 134 -6.00 -1.77 -2.67
C LEU A 134 -6.66 -1.14 -1.43
N ASP A 135 -6.01 -0.16 -0.80
CA ASP A 135 -6.57 0.62 0.29
C ASP A 135 -7.77 1.44 -0.22
N LEU A 136 -7.58 2.22 -1.30
CA LEU A 136 -8.66 2.97 -1.95
C LEU A 136 -9.79 2.06 -2.45
N TYR A 137 -9.46 0.91 -3.04
CA TYR A 137 -10.45 -0.06 -3.51
C TYR A 137 -11.30 -0.59 -2.35
N THR A 138 -10.67 -0.88 -1.21
CA THR A 138 -11.37 -1.37 -0.01
C THR A 138 -12.32 -0.31 0.54
N ILE A 139 -11.89 0.97 0.58
CA ILE A 139 -12.76 2.09 0.98
C ILE A 139 -13.93 2.20 0.01
N ARG A 140 -13.68 2.24 -1.29
CA ARG A 140 -14.68 2.44 -2.33
C ARG A 140 -15.75 1.35 -2.37
N GLN A 141 -15.41 0.11 -2.01
CA GLN A 141 -16.39 -0.99 -1.90
C GLN A 141 -17.49 -0.73 -0.87
N SER A 142 -17.23 0.10 0.12
CA SER A 142 -18.18 0.39 1.21
C SER A 142 -18.82 1.77 1.11
N MET A 143 -18.07 2.77 0.61
CA MET A 143 -18.53 4.16 0.53
C MET A 143 -17.76 4.96 -0.53
N PRO A 144 -18.33 6.03 -1.11
CA PRO A 144 -17.59 6.97 -1.96
C PRO A 144 -16.38 7.55 -1.21
N ILE A 145 -15.25 7.74 -1.92
CA ILE A 145 -14.03 8.26 -1.28
C ILE A 145 -14.14 9.78 -1.04
N ASP A 146 -14.81 10.52 -1.94
CA ASP A 146 -14.95 11.96 -1.81
C ASP A 146 -15.73 12.34 -0.56
N GLY A 147 -15.21 13.30 0.21
CA GLY A 147 -15.86 13.88 1.40
C GLY A 147 -15.69 13.10 2.69
N LEU A 148 -14.82 12.09 2.73
CA LEU A 148 -14.57 11.29 3.93
C LEU A 148 -13.65 12.01 4.93
N ASP A 149 -13.83 11.71 6.21
CA ASP A 149 -12.90 11.98 7.29
C ASP A 149 -11.98 10.75 7.46
N VAL A 150 -10.71 10.86 7.10
CA VAL A 150 -9.74 9.74 7.12
C VAL A 150 -8.65 10.00 8.13
N GLY A 151 -8.52 9.13 9.12
CA GLY A 151 -7.45 9.14 10.11
C GLY A 151 -6.28 8.24 9.72
N LEU A 152 -5.06 8.77 9.74
CA LEU A 152 -3.81 7.99 9.66
C LEU A 152 -3.19 7.94 11.05
N LEU A 153 -3.08 6.74 11.63
CA LEU A 153 -2.60 6.53 13.00
C LEU A 153 -1.28 5.75 13.02
N GLY A 154 -0.30 6.24 13.79
CA GLY A 154 0.93 5.52 14.13
C GLY A 154 2.22 6.21 13.71
N ASP A 155 3.18 5.47 13.14
CA ASP A 155 4.44 6.03 12.63
C ASP A 155 4.20 6.69 11.26
N LEU A 156 3.89 7.98 11.28
CA LEU A 156 3.67 8.76 10.05
C LEU A 156 4.95 9.36 9.50
N ARG A 157 6.04 9.33 10.26
CA ARG A 157 7.33 9.87 9.82
C ARG A 157 8.01 8.99 8.77
N TYR A 158 7.94 7.66 8.95
CA TYR A 158 8.63 6.68 8.11
C TYR A 158 7.65 5.75 7.37
N GLY A 159 6.36 5.96 7.54
CA GLY A 159 5.28 5.14 7.02
C GLY A 159 5.01 5.36 5.53
N ARG A 160 5.79 4.75 4.61
CA ARG A 160 5.58 4.90 3.15
C ARG A 160 4.15 4.62 2.70
N THR A 161 3.44 3.70 3.34
CA THR A 161 2.04 3.39 3.01
C THR A 161 1.10 4.52 3.40
N ALA A 162 1.32 5.16 4.56
CA ALA A 162 0.58 6.35 4.98
C ALA A 162 0.84 7.52 4.03
N HIS A 163 2.10 7.76 3.65
CA HIS A 163 2.46 8.83 2.71
C HIS A 163 1.81 8.63 1.34
N SER A 164 1.91 7.41 0.80
CA SER A 164 1.32 7.10 -0.51
C SER A 164 -0.20 7.20 -0.49
N LEU A 165 -0.85 6.74 0.60
CA LEU A 165 -2.29 6.85 0.76
C LEU A 165 -2.74 8.30 0.89
N ALA A 166 -2.07 9.12 1.72
CA ALA A 166 -2.35 10.54 1.86
C ALA A 166 -2.27 11.29 0.52
N LEU A 167 -1.22 11.01 -0.28
CA LEU A 167 -1.07 11.59 -1.62
C LEU A 167 -2.18 11.17 -2.58
N ALA A 168 -2.64 9.93 -2.52
CA ALA A 168 -3.76 9.48 -3.34
C ALA A 168 -5.08 10.14 -2.90
N LEU A 169 -5.33 10.20 -1.58
CA LEU A 169 -6.51 10.84 -1.00
C LEU A 169 -6.58 12.33 -1.31
N SER A 170 -5.43 13.01 -1.53
CA SER A 170 -5.43 14.42 -1.95
C SER A 170 -6.02 14.68 -3.34
N LEU A 171 -6.28 13.63 -4.12
CA LEU A 171 -6.99 13.73 -5.40
C LEU A 171 -8.52 13.66 -5.22
N TYR A 172 -8.98 13.41 -3.98
CA TYR A 172 -10.38 13.36 -3.58
C TYR A 172 -10.65 14.43 -2.52
N GLY A 173 -11.88 14.85 -2.35
CA GLY A 173 -12.26 15.87 -1.35
C GLY A 173 -12.32 15.33 0.08
N VAL A 174 -11.20 14.80 0.57
CA VAL A 174 -11.06 14.14 1.88
C VAL A 174 -10.49 15.11 2.91
N THR A 175 -10.99 15.09 4.16
CA THR A 175 -10.31 15.67 5.32
C THR A 175 -9.36 14.63 5.91
N LEU A 176 -8.09 14.97 6.02
CA LEU A 176 -7.06 14.07 6.55
C LEU A 176 -6.72 14.42 8.01
N HIS A 177 -6.93 13.45 8.90
CA HIS A 177 -6.52 13.51 10.30
C HIS A 177 -5.24 12.70 10.49
N THR A 178 -4.14 13.36 10.83
CA THR A 178 -2.87 12.69 11.14
C THR A 178 -2.73 12.55 12.65
N ILE A 179 -2.58 11.32 13.13
CA ILE A 179 -2.59 10.98 14.55
C ILE A 179 -1.28 10.26 14.87
N ALA A 180 -0.34 10.94 15.51
CA ALA A 180 1.00 10.41 15.73
C ALA A 180 1.60 10.84 17.06
N PRO A 181 2.42 9.97 17.69
CA PRO A 181 3.20 10.36 18.85
C PRO A 181 4.28 11.40 18.48
N GLY A 182 4.67 12.19 19.47
CA GLY A 182 5.72 13.19 19.31
C GLY A 182 7.00 12.58 18.73
N GLY A 183 7.48 13.18 17.63
CA GLY A 183 8.65 12.73 16.87
C GLY A 183 8.36 11.73 15.75
N LEU A 184 7.10 11.23 15.62
CA LEU A 184 6.65 10.35 14.54
C LEU A 184 5.57 10.98 13.66
N GLU A 185 5.39 12.29 13.73
CA GLU A 185 4.45 13.06 12.93
C GLU A 185 4.75 12.96 11.44
N MET A 186 3.75 13.25 10.62
CA MET A 186 3.91 13.37 9.16
C MET A 186 5.03 14.37 8.83
N PRO A 187 5.97 14.04 7.93
CA PRO A 187 7.01 14.99 7.53
C PRO A 187 6.41 16.29 6.98
N ALA A 188 6.96 17.42 7.45
CA ALA A 188 6.44 18.75 7.12
C ALA A 188 6.34 19.02 5.61
N ASN A 189 7.28 18.49 4.83
CA ASN A 189 7.25 18.62 3.37
C ASN A 189 6.07 17.86 2.74
N ILE A 190 5.67 16.72 3.29
CA ILE A 190 4.51 15.97 2.82
C ILE A 190 3.22 16.69 3.25
N ALA A 191 3.12 17.11 4.51
CA ALA A 191 1.97 17.86 5.00
C ALA A 191 1.76 19.17 4.21
N LEU A 192 2.85 19.86 3.86
CA LEU A 192 2.79 21.06 3.02
C LEU A 192 2.28 20.72 1.60
N GLU A 193 2.83 19.69 0.97
CA GLU A 193 2.40 19.23 -0.36
C GLU A 193 0.89 18.90 -0.39
N LEU A 194 0.38 18.22 0.65
CA LEU A 194 -1.05 17.89 0.76
C LEU A 194 -1.92 19.16 0.85
N ARG A 195 -1.50 20.14 1.67
CA ARG A 195 -2.21 21.42 1.81
C ARG A 195 -2.14 22.25 0.51
N GLU A 196 -1.02 22.24 -0.20
CA GLU A 196 -0.89 22.89 -1.52
C GLU A 196 -1.80 22.27 -2.58
N ARG A 197 -2.13 20.97 -2.44
CA ARG A 197 -3.13 20.29 -3.28
C ARG A 197 -4.58 20.57 -2.86
N GLY A 198 -4.79 21.40 -1.83
CA GLY A 198 -6.11 21.79 -1.34
C GLY A 198 -6.72 20.82 -0.32
N MET A 199 -5.95 19.89 0.24
CA MET A 199 -6.42 18.96 1.25
C MET A 199 -6.39 19.61 2.64
N ASP A 200 -7.48 19.48 3.40
CA ASP A 200 -7.49 19.83 4.82
C ASP A 200 -6.73 18.76 5.61
N VAL A 201 -5.65 19.18 6.29
CA VAL A 201 -4.81 18.30 7.11
C VAL A 201 -4.83 18.79 8.55
N ILE A 202 -5.43 17.99 9.44
CA ILE A 202 -5.60 18.26 10.88
C ILE A 202 -4.69 17.30 11.66
N GLU A 203 -3.90 17.84 12.56
CA GLU A 203 -2.91 17.09 13.34
C GLU A 203 -3.45 16.81 14.76
N HIS A 204 -3.31 15.56 15.22
CA HIS A 204 -3.72 15.09 16.53
C HIS A 204 -2.58 14.32 17.21
N THR A 205 -2.60 14.30 18.53
CA THR A 205 -1.68 13.49 19.35
C THR A 205 -2.37 12.27 19.98
N ASP A 206 -3.69 12.27 20.03
CA ASP A 206 -4.49 11.19 20.58
C ASP A 206 -5.65 10.84 19.64
N VAL A 207 -5.88 9.54 19.43
CA VAL A 207 -6.97 9.05 18.59
C VAL A 207 -8.35 9.35 19.18
N GLU A 208 -8.45 9.45 20.51
CA GLU A 208 -9.72 9.79 21.22
C GLU A 208 -10.24 11.18 20.86
N GLU A 209 -9.37 12.09 20.39
CA GLU A 209 -9.76 13.44 19.96
C GLU A 209 -10.68 13.41 18.73
N VAL A 210 -10.54 12.38 17.86
CA VAL A 210 -11.17 12.41 16.54
C VAL A 210 -11.85 11.10 16.12
N ILE A 211 -11.59 9.97 16.78
CA ILE A 211 -12.05 8.64 16.33
C ILE A 211 -13.57 8.55 16.08
N ARG A 212 -14.38 9.37 16.78
CA ARG A 212 -15.85 9.40 16.63
C ARG A 212 -16.33 10.15 15.40
N GLU A 213 -15.41 10.90 14.76
CA GLU A 213 -15.68 11.68 13.55
C GLU A 213 -15.17 10.99 12.28
N LEU A 214 -14.36 9.93 12.42
CA LEU A 214 -13.73 9.24 11.29
C LEU A 214 -14.70 8.31 10.57
N ASP A 215 -14.57 8.25 9.25
CA ASP A 215 -15.13 7.23 8.37
C ASP A 215 -14.15 6.07 8.16
N VAL A 216 -12.86 6.40 8.10
CA VAL A 216 -11.77 5.44 7.93
C VAL A 216 -10.65 5.73 8.93
N LEU A 217 -10.20 4.70 9.64
CA LEU A 217 -9.00 4.74 10.47
C LEU A 217 -7.95 3.79 9.87
N TYR A 218 -6.91 4.35 9.28
CA TYR A 218 -5.78 3.60 8.75
C TYR A 218 -4.66 3.53 9.78
N VAL A 219 -4.48 2.35 10.38
CA VAL A 219 -3.50 2.13 11.44
C VAL A 219 -2.20 1.62 10.84
N THR A 220 -1.09 2.22 11.25
CA THR A 220 0.25 1.78 10.85
C THR A 220 1.05 1.31 12.05
N ARG A 221 1.99 0.39 11.81
CA ARG A 221 2.87 -0.12 12.84
C ARG A 221 3.84 0.97 13.33
N ILE A 222 3.99 1.10 14.64
CA ILE A 222 5.09 1.84 15.24
C ILE A 222 6.33 0.96 15.19
N GLN A 223 7.39 1.40 14.50
CA GLN A 223 8.57 0.58 14.22
C GLN A 223 9.51 0.55 15.43
N ARG A 224 9.64 -0.62 16.08
CA ARG A 224 10.49 -0.81 17.27
C ARG A 224 11.94 -0.41 17.03
N GLU A 225 12.44 -0.67 15.84
CA GLU A 225 13.82 -0.38 15.39
C GLU A 225 14.17 1.13 15.37
N ARG A 226 13.18 1.98 15.61
CA ARG A 226 13.34 3.45 15.66
C ARG A 226 13.56 3.98 17.09
N PHE A 227 13.37 3.14 18.10
CA PHE A 227 13.49 3.54 19.49
C PHE A 227 14.84 3.12 20.08
N PRO A 228 15.46 3.96 20.95
CA PRO A 228 16.75 3.64 21.53
C PRO A 228 16.70 2.43 22.46
N ASP A 229 15.55 2.17 23.07
CA ASP A 229 15.33 1.06 24.00
C ASP A 229 13.89 0.55 23.93
N SER A 230 13.70 -0.66 24.50
CA SER A 230 12.39 -1.33 24.49
C SER A 230 11.36 -0.64 25.40
N ALA A 231 11.77 0.02 26.49
CA ALA A 231 10.83 0.66 27.40
C ALA A 231 10.19 1.89 26.74
N SER A 232 10.99 2.73 26.07
CA SER A 232 10.51 3.87 25.28
C SER A 232 9.55 3.42 24.19
N TYR A 233 9.86 2.31 23.48
CA TYR A 233 8.96 1.73 22.49
C TYR A 233 7.63 1.28 23.09
N TYR A 234 7.64 0.49 24.17
CA TYR A 234 6.41 -0.04 24.76
C TYR A 234 5.53 1.07 25.34
N ASN A 235 6.09 2.12 25.91
CA ASN A 235 5.32 3.25 26.41
C ASN A 235 4.53 3.94 25.29
N VAL A 236 5.17 4.16 24.14
CA VAL A 236 4.52 4.81 23.00
C VAL A 236 3.55 3.82 22.32
N ALA A 237 3.97 2.59 22.05
CA ALA A 237 3.16 1.60 21.34
C ALA A 237 1.85 1.27 22.08
N SER A 238 1.87 1.20 23.43
CA SER A 238 0.67 0.94 24.21
C SER A 238 -0.33 2.09 24.20
N SER A 239 0.12 3.34 24.09
CA SER A 239 -0.76 4.52 24.03
C SER A 239 -1.48 4.64 22.70
N TYR A 240 -0.96 4.01 21.64
CA TYR A 240 -1.53 4.06 20.27
C TYR A 240 -2.16 2.73 19.84
N GLN A 241 -2.40 1.81 20.77
CA GLN A 241 -3.11 0.57 20.50
C GLN A 241 -4.62 0.85 20.37
N ILE A 242 -5.22 0.40 19.29
CA ILE A 242 -6.67 0.42 19.12
C ILE A 242 -7.29 -0.77 19.85
N THR A 243 -8.23 -0.47 20.74
CA THR A 243 -8.96 -1.44 21.57
C THR A 243 -10.47 -1.37 21.33
N PRO A 244 -11.25 -2.41 21.68
CA PRO A 244 -12.71 -2.35 21.54
C PRO A 244 -13.39 -1.23 22.35
N ASP A 245 -12.79 -0.79 23.45
CA ASP A 245 -13.36 0.27 24.29
C ASP A 245 -13.34 1.63 23.59
N GLN A 246 -12.29 1.93 22.83
CA GLN A 246 -12.19 3.16 22.03
C GLN A 246 -13.20 3.20 20.87
N LEU A 247 -13.72 2.04 20.46
CA LEU A 247 -14.70 1.93 19.38
C LEU A 247 -16.14 2.15 19.85
N ARG A 248 -16.35 2.53 21.12
CA ARG A 248 -17.68 2.87 21.62
C ARG A 248 -18.11 4.25 21.14
N GLY A 249 -19.25 4.30 20.43
CA GLY A 249 -19.83 5.54 19.93
C GLY A 249 -19.16 6.12 18.71
N VAL A 250 -18.33 5.34 18.00
CA VAL A 250 -17.85 5.68 16.68
C VAL A 250 -18.96 5.59 15.63
N ARG A 251 -18.76 6.13 14.45
CA ARG A 251 -19.68 5.99 13.31
C ARG A 251 -19.92 4.50 13.01
N GLU A 252 -21.18 4.10 12.73
CA GLU A 252 -21.51 2.69 12.44
C GLU A 252 -20.76 2.12 11.24
N HIS A 253 -20.41 2.98 10.30
CA HIS A 253 -19.71 2.62 9.07
C HIS A 253 -18.19 2.80 9.16
N LEU A 254 -17.63 3.13 10.32
CA LEU A 254 -16.18 3.24 10.49
C LEU A 254 -15.47 2.00 9.94
N MET A 255 -14.42 2.23 9.18
CA MET A 255 -13.54 1.17 8.67
C MET A 255 -12.16 1.26 9.31
N ILE A 256 -11.71 0.18 9.95
CA ILE A 256 -10.31 0.09 10.42
C ILE A 256 -9.51 -0.70 9.40
N LEU A 257 -8.51 -0.04 8.81
CA LEU A 257 -7.59 -0.59 7.82
C LEU A 257 -6.18 -0.71 8.40
N HIS A 258 -5.40 -1.64 7.85
CA HIS A 258 -4.02 -1.87 8.25
C HIS A 258 -3.23 -2.58 7.14
N PRO A 259 -2.05 -2.10 6.70
CA PRO A 259 -1.29 -2.72 5.61
C PRO A 259 -0.66 -4.06 5.96
N LEU A 260 -0.76 -4.48 7.23
CA LEU A 260 -0.19 -5.71 7.77
C LEU A 260 1.35 -5.87 7.57
N PRO A 261 2.08 -6.58 8.45
CA PRO A 261 1.57 -7.32 9.62
C PRO A 261 1.32 -6.40 10.82
N ARG A 262 0.35 -6.78 11.65
CA ARG A 262 0.18 -6.16 12.97
C ARG A 262 1.28 -6.64 13.92
N ALA A 263 1.68 -5.77 14.86
CA ALA A 263 2.67 -6.07 15.89
C ALA A 263 2.24 -5.58 17.30
N GLY A 264 0.91 -5.44 17.53
CA GLY A 264 0.32 -5.02 18.80
C GLY A 264 -0.46 -3.70 18.75
N GLU A 265 -0.41 -2.95 17.66
CA GLU A 265 -1.11 -1.68 17.49
C GLU A 265 -2.64 -1.80 17.31
N ILE A 266 -3.14 -3.00 17.11
CA ILE A 266 -4.56 -3.33 17.16
C ILE A 266 -4.75 -4.55 18.06
N ASP A 267 -5.57 -4.39 19.10
CA ASP A 267 -5.95 -5.50 19.99
C ASP A 267 -6.65 -6.61 19.18
N PRO A 268 -6.29 -7.90 19.37
CA PRO A 268 -6.96 -9.00 18.68
C PRO A 268 -8.48 -9.06 18.87
N ALA A 269 -9.02 -8.51 19.95
CA ALA A 269 -10.46 -8.46 20.19
C ALA A 269 -11.19 -7.55 19.19
N VAL A 270 -10.50 -6.59 18.55
CA VAL A 270 -11.05 -5.75 17.49
C VAL A 270 -11.43 -6.59 16.25
N ASP A 271 -10.77 -7.75 16.03
CA ASP A 271 -11.08 -8.66 14.91
C ASP A 271 -12.54 -9.14 14.92
N GLN A 272 -13.18 -9.15 16.08
CA GLN A 272 -14.58 -9.58 16.25
C GLN A 272 -15.58 -8.42 16.06
N THR A 273 -15.12 -7.20 15.84
CA THR A 273 -15.97 -6.04 15.61
C THR A 273 -16.31 -5.89 14.12
N PRO A 274 -17.41 -5.22 13.77
CA PRO A 274 -17.75 -4.97 12.36
C PRO A 274 -16.80 -3.98 11.69
N TYR A 275 -15.97 -3.29 12.46
CA TYR A 275 -15.05 -2.25 11.98
C TYR A 275 -13.76 -2.82 11.39
N ALA A 276 -13.36 -4.06 11.74
CA ALA A 276 -12.12 -4.69 11.32
C ALA A 276 -12.16 -5.11 9.83
N ARG A 277 -11.58 -4.29 8.93
CA ARG A 277 -11.60 -4.53 7.48
C ARG A 277 -10.23 -4.88 6.88
N TYR A 278 -9.18 -4.96 7.68
CA TYR A 278 -7.81 -5.18 7.22
C TYR A 278 -7.55 -6.57 6.61
N PHE A 279 -8.34 -7.59 6.93
CA PHE A 279 -8.24 -8.89 6.25
C PHE A 279 -8.92 -8.87 4.88
N GLU A 280 -10.06 -8.19 4.77
CA GLU A 280 -10.71 -7.91 3.50
C GLU A 280 -9.83 -7.04 2.61
N GLN A 281 -9.24 -5.98 3.17
CA GLN A 281 -8.23 -5.15 2.53
C GLN A 281 -7.08 -5.98 1.94
N ALA A 282 -6.54 -6.94 2.70
CA ALA A 282 -5.49 -7.83 2.21
C ALA A 282 -5.95 -8.72 1.04
N ARG A 283 -7.20 -9.25 1.09
CA ARG A 283 -7.83 -10.01 0.02
C ARG A 283 -8.01 -9.18 -1.25
N ASN A 284 -8.43 -7.93 -1.10
CA ASN A 284 -8.64 -6.97 -2.18
C ASN A 284 -7.35 -6.65 -2.95
N GLY A 285 -6.21 -7.00 -2.40
CA GLY A 285 -4.95 -6.95 -3.13
C GLY A 285 -4.92 -7.84 -4.38
N VAL A 286 -5.73 -8.90 -4.46
CA VAL A 286 -5.73 -9.78 -5.64
C VAL A 286 -6.42 -9.10 -6.85
N PRO A 287 -7.70 -8.65 -6.79
CA PRO A 287 -8.33 -7.99 -7.92
C PRO A 287 -7.61 -6.71 -8.36
N VAL A 288 -7.10 -5.92 -7.41
CA VAL A 288 -6.30 -4.73 -7.73
C VAL A 288 -5.02 -5.09 -8.50
N ARG A 289 -4.29 -6.13 -8.08
CA ARG A 289 -3.09 -6.57 -8.79
C ARG A 289 -3.41 -7.21 -10.14
N MET A 290 -4.58 -7.83 -10.29
CA MET A 290 -5.07 -8.26 -11.60
C MET A 290 -5.28 -7.04 -12.52
N ALA A 291 -5.91 -5.97 -12.03
CA ALA A 291 -6.09 -4.73 -12.78
C ALA A 291 -4.74 -4.15 -13.22
N LEU A 292 -3.78 -4.02 -12.30
CA LEU A 292 -2.45 -3.51 -12.60
C LEU A 292 -1.71 -4.33 -13.66
N LEU A 293 -1.66 -5.66 -13.50
CA LEU A 293 -1.00 -6.56 -14.45
C LEU A 293 -1.67 -6.49 -15.84
N TYR A 294 -2.99 -6.52 -15.87
CA TYR A 294 -3.74 -6.44 -17.11
C TYR A 294 -3.46 -5.13 -17.85
N GLU A 295 -3.54 -3.98 -17.14
CA GLU A 295 -3.34 -2.67 -17.77
C GLU A 295 -1.93 -2.47 -18.34
N VAL A 296 -0.91 -3.07 -17.75
CA VAL A 296 0.46 -2.93 -18.25
C VAL A 296 0.87 -3.99 -19.29
N MET A 297 0.15 -5.12 -19.39
CA MET A 297 0.53 -6.26 -20.24
C MET A 297 -0.44 -6.51 -21.41
N LYS A 298 -1.61 -5.82 -21.45
CA LYS A 298 -2.60 -5.92 -22.55
C LYS A 298 -2.08 -5.47 -23.88
#